data_53f881393da00b0e73e41f86fb255155
#
_entry.id   53f881393da00b0e73e41f86fb255155
#
_cell.length_a   1.000
_cell.length_b   1.000
_cell.length_c   1.000
_cell.angle_alpha   90.00
_cell.angle_beta   90.00
_cell.angle_gamma   90.00
#
_symmetry.space_group_name_H-M   'P 1'
#
loop_
_entity.id
_entity.type
_entity.pdbx_description
1 polymer ?
#
loop_
_entity_poly.entity_id
_entity_poly.type
_entity_poly.pdbx_seq_one_letter_code
_entity_poly.pdbx_strand_id
1 'polypeptide(L)'
;MCKKSKKLRFKWELGDEMVSLHVNQYAYDGRLHIGMINYGEDGPEPFADMTINLPAYDLEDNEAFINGDISKDLLRFIRENKLGKVLPYTVKSGYGRYAAVAFDLEKLAEYDPTGVALFKENCGS
;
A
#
# COMPACT_ATOMS: atom_id res chain seq x y z
N MET A 1 8.86 0.13 -24.86
CA MET A 1 7.52 0.67 -24.65
C MET A 1 7.28 0.99 -23.20
N CYS A 2 7.00 2.24 -22.92
CA CYS A 2 6.76 2.66 -21.55
C CYS A 2 5.38 2.25 -21.10
N LYS A 3 5.32 1.45 -20.05
CA LYS A 3 4.05 1.16 -19.42
C LYS A 3 3.74 2.30 -18.48
N LYS A 4 2.63 2.96 -18.71
CA LYS A 4 2.17 3.99 -17.79
C LYS A 4 1.53 3.31 -16.60
N SER A 5 1.91 3.72 -15.41
CA SER A 5 1.24 3.25 -14.19
C SER A 5 -0.21 3.72 -14.23
N LYS A 6 -1.12 2.83 -13.89
CA LYS A 6 -2.52 3.20 -13.77
C LYS A 6 -2.70 4.08 -12.54
N LYS A 7 -3.49 5.12 -12.68
CA LYS A 7 -3.80 6.01 -11.57
C LYS A 7 -5.18 5.69 -11.04
N LEU A 8 -5.33 5.83 -9.73
CA LEU A 8 -6.59 5.61 -9.04
C LEU A 8 -7.02 6.87 -8.35
N ARG A 9 -8.33 7.07 -8.25
CA ARG A 9 -8.88 8.17 -7.47
C ARG A 9 -8.95 7.76 -6.01
N PHE A 10 -8.25 8.49 -5.18
CA PHE A 10 -8.29 8.29 -3.74
C PHE A 10 -9.15 9.38 -3.11
N LYS A 11 -10.27 8.99 -2.54
CA LYS A 11 -11.15 9.90 -1.83
C LYS A 11 -10.83 9.86 -0.36
N TRP A 12 -10.62 11.03 0.22
CA TRP A 12 -10.32 11.12 1.62
C TRP A 12 -10.92 12.38 2.23
N GLU A 13 -10.70 12.56 3.51
CA GLU A 13 -11.30 13.63 4.31
C GLU A 13 -11.12 15.03 3.69
N LEU A 14 -9.96 15.27 3.10
CA LEU A 14 -9.62 16.58 2.54
C LEU A 14 -9.87 16.70 1.05
N GLY A 15 -10.43 15.69 0.39
CA GLY A 15 -10.77 15.78 -1.02
C GLY A 15 -10.49 14.52 -1.82
N ASP A 16 -10.28 14.71 -3.12
CA ASP A 16 -9.97 13.63 -4.05
C ASP A 16 -8.58 13.84 -4.63
N GLU A 17 -7.80 12.77 -4.70
CA GLU A 17 -6.46 12.81 -5.28
C GLU A 17 -6.32 11.72 -6.33
N MET A 18 -5.64 12.02 -7.42
CA MET A 18 -5.26 10.99 -8.39
C MET A 18 -3.90 10.46 -7.97
N VAL A 19 -3.83 9.19 -7.63
CA VAL A 19 -2.61 8.59 -7.10
C VAL A 19 -2.19 7.38 -7.91
N SER A 20 -0.90 7.12 -7.97
CA SER A 20 -0.37 5.85 -8.45
C SER A 20 0.17 5.08 -7.26
N LEU A 21 0.17 3.76 -7.38
CA LEU A 21 0.68 2.88 -6.34
C LEU A 21 2.09 2.43 -6.69
N HIS A 22 2.96 2.41 -5.70
CA HIS A 22 4.35 1.99 -5.87
C HIS A 22 4.67 0.91 -4.86
N VAL A 23 4.95 -0.28 -5.36
CA VAL A 23 5.24 -1.45 -4.52
C VAL A 23 6.73 -1.52 -4.27
N ASN A 24 7.12 -1.53 -3.02
CA ASN A 24 8.52 -1.56 -2.59
C ASN A 24 8.67 -2.54 -1.43
N GLN A 25 9.84 -2.52 -0.83
CA GLN A 25 10.12 -3.29 0.37
C GLN A 25 10.74 -2.37 1.41
N TYR A 26 10.40 -2.61 2.68
CA TYR A 26 11.08 -1.92 3.76
C TYR A 26 12.53 -2.42 3.85
N ALA A 27 13.46 -1.48 3.98
CA ALA A 27 14.89 -1.81 3.99
C ALA A 27 15.26 -2.69 5.18
N TYR A 28 14.56 -2.55 6.29
CA TYR A 28 14.88 -3.26 7.52
C TYR A 28 14.64 -4.78 7.42
N ASP A 29 13.51 -5.18 6.87
CA ASP A 29 13.10 -6.58 6.90
C ASP A 29 12.54 -7.11 5.59
N GLY A 30 12.53 -6.30 4.55
CA GLY A 30 12.03 -6.71 3.24
C GLY A 30 10.52 -6.85 3.14
N ARG A 31 9.78 -6.41 4.14
CA ARG A 31 8.32 -6.49 4.12
C ARG A 31 7.71 -5.58 3.07
N LEU A 32 6.47 -5.88 2.72
CA LEU A 32 5.73 -5.14 1.69
C LEU A 32 5.50 -3.69 2.10
N HIS A 33 5.91 -2.78 1.22
CA HIS A 33 5.68 -1.35 1.36
C HIS A 33 4.93 -0.85 0.13
N ILE A 34 3.85 -0.12 0.34
CA ILE A 34 3.10 0.48 -0.76
C ILE A 34 3.04 1.98 -0.54
N GLY A 35 3.68 2.72 -1.44
CA GLY A 35 3.65 4.17 -1.43
C GLY A 35 2.61 4.69 -2.41
N MET A 36 2.11 5.87 -2.17
CA MET A 36 1.13 6.55 -3.02
C MET A 36 1.74 7.86 -3.51
N ILE A 37 1.71 8.06 -4.82
CA ILE A 37 2.23 9.27 -5.45
C ILE A 37 1.06 10.06 -6.02
N ASN A 38 0.98 11.33 -5.66
CA ASN A 38 -0.04 12.24 -6.18
C ASN A 38 0.51 12.95 -7.42
N TYR A 39 -0.36 13.15 -8.40
CA TYR A 39 -0.01 13.85 -9.63
C TYR A 39 -0.78 15.17 -9.71
N GLY A 40 -0.15 16.25 -9.23
CA GLY A 40 -0.70 17.59 -9.29
C GLY A 40 -0.08 18.41 -10.43
N GLU A 41 -0.34 19.70 -10.40
CA GLU A 41 0.15 20.63 -11.41
C GLU A 41 1.67 20.68 -11.50
N ASP A 42 2.33 20.51 -10.36
CA ASP A 42 3.79 20.57 -10.29
C ASP A 42 4.46 19.22 -10.55
N GLY A 43 3.68 18.22 -10.97
CA GLY A 43 4.20 16.89 -11.26
C GLY A 43 4.01 15.91 -10.11
N PRO A 44 4.69 14.77 -10.19
CA PRO A 44 4.51 13.73 -9.17
C PRO A 44 5.14 14.13 -7.83
N GLU A 45 4.38 13.92 -6.76
CA GLU A 45 4.83 14.19 -5.39
C GLU A 45 4.41 13.04 -4.48
N PRO A 46 5.24 12.67 -3.50
CA PRO A 46 4.81 11.67 -2.51
C PRO A 46 3.55 12.18 -1.79
N PHE A 47 2.51 11.37 -1.80
CA PHE A 47 1.26 11.71 -1.11
C PHE A 47 1.21 11.13 0.28
N ALA A 48 1.37 9.80 0.38
CA ALA A 48 1.33 9.09 1.65
C ALA A 48 1.84 7.67 1.45
N ASP A 49 2.22 7.05 2.55
CA ASP A 49 2.45 5.62 2.55
C ASP A 49 1.15 4.93 2.91
N MET A 50 0.72 3.96 2.11
CA MET A 50 -0.46 3.17 2.41
C MET A 50 -0.21 2.26 3.59
N THR A 51 1.01 1.78 3.73
CA THR A 51 1.40 0.81 4.74
C THR A 51 2.30 1.43 5.80
N ILE A 52 2.37 0.76 6.95
CA ILE A 52 3.33 1.08 7.99
C ILE A 52 3.99 -0.23 8.43
N ASN A 53 5.26 -0.18 8.79
CA ASN A 53 5.96 -1.38 9.23
C ASN A 53 5.99 -1.46 10.75
N LEU A 54 5.50 -2.58 11.28
CA LEU A 54 5.52 -2.87 12.72
C LEU A 54 6.28 -4.18 12.91
N PRO A 55 7.61 -4.13 12.99
CA PRO A 55 8.45 -5.34 12.97
C PRO A 55 8.21 -6.32 14.12
N ALA A 56 7.60 -5.86 15.22
CA ALA A 56 7.30 -6.72 16.37
C ALA A 56 6.24 -7.77 16.08
N TYR A 57 5.47 -7.60 15.00
CA TYR A 57 4.39 -8.50 14.65
C TYR A 57 4.73 -9.29 13.40
N ASP A 58 4.37 -10.57 13.39
CA ASP A 58 4.60 -11.44 12.24
C ASP A 58 3.56 -11.20 11.15
N LEU A 59 4.00 -11.27 9.90
CA LEU A 59 3.15 -11.12 8.73
C LEU A 59 3.58 -12.10 7.65
N GLU A 60 2.62 -12.51 6.83
CA GLU A 60 2.93 -13.22 5.59
C GLU A 60 3.50 -12.24 4.56
N ASP A 61 4.12 -12.75 3.50
CA ASP A 61 4.79 -11.92 2.52
C ASP A 61 3.89 -10.87 1.87
N ASN A 62 2.62 -11.22 1.67
CA ASN A 62 1.66 -10.31 1.02
C ASN A 62 0.84 -9.47 2.00
N GLU A 63 1.15 -9.56 3.29
CA GLU A 63 0.42 -8.82 4.31
C GLU A 63 1.18 -7.58 4.76
N ALA A 64 0.43 -6.54 5.10
CA ALA A 64 1.02 -5.32 5.65
C ALA A 64 0.01 -4.64 6.56
N PHE A 65 0.53 -3.87 7.50
CA PHE A 65 -0.30 -3.02 8.36
C PHE A 65 -0.59 -1.71 7.64
N ILE A 66 -1.76 -1.15 7.90
CA ILE A 66 -2.21 0.06 7.23
C ILE A 66 -1.88 1.29 8.06
N ASN A 67 -1.39 2.33 7.37
CA ASN A 67 -1.03 3.61 7.99
C ASN A 67 -2.22 4.17 8.78
N GLY A 68 -1.99 4.47 10.06
CA GLY A 68 -3.06 4.88 10.96
C GLY A 68 -3.63 6.26 10.72
N ASP A 69 -2.86 7.15 10.11
CA ASP A 69 -3.27 8.55 9.94
C ASP A 69 -4.51 8.71 9.08
N ILE A 70 -4.65 7.89 8.05
CA ILE A 70 -5.79 7.94 7.14
C ILE A 70 -6.39 6.55 6.94
N SER A 71 -6.39 5.75 8.00
CA SER A 71 -6.75 4.34 7.89
C SER A 71 -8.16 4.07 7.36
N LYS A 72 -9.15 4.86 7.78
CA LYS A 72 -10.53 4.69 7.27
C LYS A 72 -10.60 4.85 5.77
N ASP A 73 -9.96 5.89 5.27
CA ASP A 73 -9.97 6.19 3.84
C ASP A 73 -9.17 5.14 3.06
N LEU A 74 -8.04 4.71 3.63
CA LEU A 74 -7.22 3.67 3.00
C LEU A 74 -7.94 2.33 2.94
N LEU A 75 -8.60 1.93 4.01
CA LEU A 75 -9.33 0.66 4.03
C LEU A 75 -10.49 0.68 3.02
N ARG A 76 -11.21 1.79 2.94
CA ARG A 76 -12.27 1.94 1.94
C ARG A 76 -11.69 1.86 0.53
N PHE A 77 -10.60 2.55 0.26
CA PHE A 77 -9.92 2.55 -1.02
C PHE A 77 -9.46 1.14 -1.42
N ILE A 78 -8.89 0.41 -0.48
CA ILE A 78 -8.45 -0.97 -0.71
C ILE A 78 -9.62 -1.86 -1.07
N ARG A 79 -10.74 -1.73 -0.36
CA ARG A 79 -11.95 -2.52 -0.64
C ARG A 79 -12.57 -2.17 -1.98
N GLU A 80 -12.70 -0.88 -2.27
CA GLU A 80 -13.32 -0.42 -3.51
C GLU A 80 -12.53 -0.84 -4.75
N ASN A 81 -11.22 -0.87 -4.64
CA ASN A 81 -10.36 -1.23 -5.75
C ASN A 81 -9.90 -2.68 -5.71
N LYS A 82 -10.40 -3.44 -4.75
CA LYS A 82 -10.11 -4.88 -4.61
C LYS A 82 -8.63 -5.19 -4.54
N LEU A 83 -7.90 -4.32 -3.84
CA LEU A 83 -6.45 -4.45 -3.71
C LEU A 83 -6.03 -5.55 -2.72
N GLY A 84 -6.93 -5.93 -1.83
CA GLY A 84 -6.63 -6.97 -0.86
C GLY A 84 -7.80 -7.22 0.06
N LYS A 85 -7.59 -8.12 1.01
CA LYS A 85 -8.60 -8.49 1.99
C LYS A 85 -8.21 -7.92 3.35
N VAL A 86 -9.11 -7.14 3.94
CA VAL A 86 -8.90 -6.62 5.29
C VAL A 86 -9.04 -7.76 6.28
N LEU A 87 -8.01 -7.99 7.08
CA LEU A 87 -7.97 -9.09 8.03
C LEU A 87 -8.84 -8.76 9.26
N PRO A 88 -9.36 -9.80 9.94
CA PRO A 88 -10.33 -9.59 11.03
C PRO A 88 -9.70 -9.22 12.37
N TYR A 89 -8.55 -8.58 12.36
CA TYR A 89 -7.89 -8.18 13.60
C TYR A 89 -7.14 -6.87 13.41
N THR A 90 -6.81 -6.23 14.53
CA THR A 90 -5.93 -5.09 14.56
C THR A 90 -4.83 -5.36 15.57
N VAL A 91 -3.72 -4.66 15.45
CA VAL A 91 -2.64 -4.76 16.42
C VAL A 91 -2.44 -3.41 17.08
N LYS A 92 -1.95 -3.43 18.31
CA LYS A 92 -1.67 -2.21 19.06
C LYS A 92 -0.19 -1.89 18.98
N SER A 93 0.13 -0.64 18.67
CA SER A 93 1.50 -0.16 18.71
C SER A 93 1.49 1.28 19.20
N GLY A 94 2.18 1.54 20.31
CA GLY A 94 2.11 2.86 20.94
C GLY A 94 0.69 3.18 21.38
N TYR A 95 0.17 4.30 20.93
CA TYR A 95 -1.18 4.74 21.26
C TYR A 95 -2.21 4.38 20.20
N GLY A 96 -1.80 3.74 19.11
CA GLY A 96 -2.68 3.46 18.00
C GLY A 96 -2.98 1.99 17.82
N ARG A 97 -4.02 1.72 17.05
CA ARG A 97 -4.35 0.39 16.56
C ARG A 97 -4.26 0.40 15.05
N TYR A 98 -3.71 -0.66 14.50
CA TYR A 98 -3.43 -0.75 13.07
C TYR A 98 -4.10 -1.98 12.49
N ALA A 99 -4.87 -1.77 11.43
CA ALA A 99 -5.46 -2.87 10.69
C ALA A 99 -4.41 -3.54 9.82
N ALA A 100 -4.60 -4.81 9.52
CA ALA A 100 -3.75 -5.55 8.62
C ALA A 100 -4.54 -5.93 7.37
N VAL A 101 -3.87 -5.99 6.23
CA VAL A 101 -4.48 -6.34 4.96
C VAL A 101 -3.62 -7.38 4.27
N ALA A 102 -4.27 -8.43 3.76
CA ALA A 102 -3.62 -9.40 2.88
C ALA A 102 -3.81 -8.89 1.45
N PHE A 103 -2.75 -8.34 0.87
CA PHE A 103 -2.83 -7.74 -0.46
C PHE A 103 -2.80 -8.80 -1.56
N ASP A 104 -3.53 -8.52 -2.62
CA ASP A 104 -3.53 -9.34 -3.83
C ASP A 104 -2.40 -8.82 -4.72
N LEU A 105 -1.30 -9.53 -4.74
CA LEU A 105 -0.13 -9.11 -5.51
C LEU A 105 -0.39 -9.07 -7.01
N GLU A 106 -1.27 -9.94 -7.51
CA GLU A 106 -1.64 -9.91 -8.92
C GLU A 106 -2.42 -8.64 -9.26
N LYS A 107 -3.30 -8.23 -8.34
CA LYS A 107 -4.04 -6.99 -8.51
C LYS A 107 -3.10 -5.78 -8.45
N LEU A 108 -2.18 -5.78 -7.51
CA LEU A 108 -1.18 -4.72 -7.41
C LEU A 108 -0.31 -4.63 -8.66
N ALA A 109 -0.03 -5.77 -9.30
CA ALA A 109 0.74 -5.79 -10.53
C ALA A 109 0.05 -5.06 -11.68
N GLU A 110 -1.26 -4.89 -11.63
CA GLU A 110 -1.96 -4.08 -12.62
C GLU A 110 -1.58 -2.61 -12.52
N TYR A 111 -1.16 -2.17 -11.34
CA TYR A 111 -0.82 -0.78 -11.08
C TYR A 111 0.69 -0.53 -11.03
N ASP A 112 1.45 -1.52 -10.59
CA ASP A 112 2.91 -1.42 -10.55
C ASP A 112 3.54 -2.78 -10.82
N PRO A 113 3.53 -3.23 -12.08
CA PRO A 113 4.06 -4.56 -12.42
C PRO A 113 5.55 -4.72 -12.10
N THR A 114 6.34 -3.67 -12.31
CA THR A 114 7.77 -3.72 -12.02
C THR A 114 8.04 -3.87 -10.53
N GLY A 115 7.35 -3.07 -9.71
CA GLY A 115 7.51 -3.13 -8.26
C GLY A 115 7.09 -4.48 -7.69
N VAL A 116 5.98 -5.03 -8.17
CA VAL A 116 5.51 -6.34 -7.72
C VAL A 116 6.49 -7.44 -8.13
N ALA A 117 7.00 -7.39 -9.36
CA ALA A 117 7.97 -8.37 -9.83
C ALA A 117 9.23 -8.38 -8.98
N LEU A 118 9.76 -7.21 -8.67
CA LEU A 118 10.93 -7.08 -7.82
C LEU A 118 10.67 -7.58 -6.40
N PHE A 119 9.49 -7.26 -5.88
CA PHE A 119 9.10 -7.72 -4.55
C PHE A 119 9.06 -9.26 -4.49
N LYS A 120 8.41 -9.89 -5.46
CA LYS A 120 8.32 -11.36 -5.52
C LYS A 120 9.69 -12.00 -5.67
N GLU A 121 10.54 -11.41 -6.49
CA GLU A 121 11.90 -11.90 -6.71
C GLU A 121 12.70 -11.92 -5.43
N ASN A 122 12.58 -10.88 -4.62
CA ASN A 122 13.31 -10.76 -3.37
C ASN A 122 12.74 -11.59 -2.22
N CYS A 123 11.45 -11.88 -2.25
CA CYS A 123 10.77 -12.66 -1.21
C CYS A 123 10.68 -14.13 -1.53
N GLY A 124 10.62 -14.45 -2.80
CA GLY A 124 10.22 -15.80 -3.23
C GLY A 124 11.34 -16.76 -3.49
N SER A 125 12.54 -16.36 -3.26
CA SER A 125 13.68 -17.24 -3.55
C SER A 125 13.75 -18.43 -2.63
#